data_376be1ef1901f70eeec5bc9efc539074
#
_entry.id   376be1ef1901f70eeec5bc9efc539074
#
_cell.length_a   1.000
_cell.length_b   1.000
_cell.length_c   1.000
_cell.angle_alpha   90.00
_cell.angle_beta   90.00
_cell.angle_gamma   90.00
#
_symmetry.space_group_name_H-M   'P 1'
#
loop_
_entity.id
_entity.type
_entity.pdbx_description
1 polymer ?
#
loop_
_entity_poly.entity_id
_entity_poly.type
_entity_poly.pdbx_seq_one_letter_code
_entity_poly.pdbx_strand_id
1 'polypeptide(L)'
;MVLELILALPLLGGAAVAGWRDHAARWLAVATNGATLALGVWVAVRVVRNGPLTGAEGVLRADALSAFMVVVIGAISLLASWLGVRTMALEVAGGRCSPRRATAYGVLVQAFVAAMLLAVLAANVGVLWVAVEATTVVTVFLVGHRRTRGALEASWKYLVICSVGIALAFFGTVLVYLCALRAGGHSASALDWTSLVAGARHLDPSVLRLGFALVVLGYGTKVGLVPLHSWLPDAHSQAPAPVSALMSGVLLTVAFYAILRFKAVTDAALGPGFSRTLLVVVALSSLAVAASLLLTQRDYKRMLAYHSIEHMGLVALGAAAGIPLAIAAVLLHILGHGLAKSVLFLTSGEIMAAEGTSRIDGVHALLARRPTLGGVFGTGLVALLGLPPFSLFSSELLMARAEFQVGLGWAAVAALAAMVVIFVAVVGHARHMLLGAPGPTEVLAPPPAWVAAPLVAGLVACGLIGVFAWPLSGLLHAAAHVVAP
;
A
#
# COMPACT_ATOMS: atom_id res chain seq x y z
N MET A 1 0.29 0.86 -26.52
CA MET A 1 -0.27 2.26 -26.49
C MET A 1 -1.03 2.60 -25.21
N VAL A 2 -2.00 1.82 -24.71
CA VAL A 2 -2.74 2.20 -23.47
C VAL A 2 -1.89 2.03 -22.20
N LEU A 3 -1.07 0.98 -22.10
CA LEU A 3 -0.20 0.75 -20.93
C LEU A 3 0.89 1.83 -20.84
N GLU A 4 1.45 2.24 -21.96
CA GLU A 4 2.41 3.34 -22.05
C GLU A 4 1.75 4.67 -21.64
N LEU A 5 0.49 4.90 -22.05
CA LEU A 5 -0.25 6.08 -21.65
C LEU A 5 -0.48 6.13 -20.13
N ILE A 6 -0.81 5.00 -19.50
CA ILE A 6 -0.96 4.91 -18.04
C ILE A 6 0.34 5.32 -17.33
N LEU A 7 1.50 4.93 -17.84
CA LEU A 7 2.81 5.33 -17.29
C LEU A 7 3.14 6.80 -17.59
N ALA A 8 2.76 7.29 -18.77
CA ALA A 8 3.06 8.67 -19.19
C ALA A 8 2.24 9.72 -18.39
N LEU A 9 1.00 9.41 -18.01
CA LEU A 9 0.11 10.36 -17.34
C LEU A 9 0.71 10.99 -16.08
N PRO A 10 1.22 10.23 -15.08
CA PRO A 10 1.85 10.85 -13.92
C PRO A 10 3.09 11.66 -14.29
N LEU A 11 3.89 11.19 -15.26
CA LEU A 11 5.08 11.92 -15.71
C LEU A 11 4.72 13.26 -16.37
N LEU A 12 3.64 13.29 -17.16
CA LEU A 12 3.10 14.52 -17.74
C LEU A 12 2.60 15.47 -16.65
N GLY A 13 1.90 14.94 -15.63
CA GLY A 13 1.49 15.72 -14.46
C GLY A 13 2.69 16.31 -13.71
N GLY A 14 3.75 15.52 -13.53
CA GLY A 14 5.01 15.99 -12.94
C GLY A 14 5.70 17.06 -13.77
N ALA A 15 5.77 16.89 -15.09
CA ALA A 15 6.34 17.87 -16.02
C ALA A 15 5.54 19.18 -15.99
N ALA A 16 4.21 19.13 -15.94
CA ALA A 16 3.37 20.30 -15.80
C ALA A 16 3.64 21.08 -14.51
N VAL A 17 3.77 20.39 -13.37
CA VAL A 17 4.13 20.99 -12.08
C VAL A 17 5.53 21.63 -12.14
N ALA A 18 6.48 20.99 -12.81
CA ALA A 18 7.83 21.53 -12.96
C ALA A 18 7.88 22.79 -13.84
N GLY A 19 7.11 22.80 -14.94
CA GLY A 19 7.11 23.87 -15.95
C GLY A 19 6.34 25.11 -15.51
N TRP A 20 5.11 24.95 -15.04
CA TRP A 20 4.23 26.10 -14.78
C TRP A 20 4.26 26.60 -13.34
N ARG A 21 4.62 25.76 -12.37
CA ARG A 21 4.83 26.09 -10.94
C ARG A 21 3.67 26.80 -10.22
N ASP A 22 2.50 26.88 -10.85
CA ASP A 22 1.33 27.56 -10.34
C ASP A 22 0.33 26.58 -9.68
N HIS A 23 -0.80 27.14 -9.21
CA HIS A 23 -1.86 26.36 -8.59
C HIS A 23 -2.57 25.45 -9.61
N ALA A 24 -2.70 25.92 -10.87
CA ALA A 24 -3.35 25.18 -11.95
C ALA A 24 -2.58 23.90 -12.31
N ALA A 25 -1.23 23.97 -12.36
CA ALA A 25 -0.39 22.80 -12.64
C ALA A 25 -0.56 21.68 -11.59
N ARG A 26 -0.78 22.04 -10.32
CA ARG A 26 -1.03 21.04 -9.26
C ARG A 26 -2.37 20.33 -9.48
N TRP A 27 -3.41 21.05 -9.93
CA TRP A 27 -4.69 20.44 -10.26
C TRP A 27 -4.62 19.61 -11.55
N LEU A 28 -3.76 19.99 -12.51
CA LEU A 28 -3.49 19.13 -13.66
C LEU A 28 -2.85 17.81 -13.25
N ALA A 29 -1.93 17.81 -12.28
CA ALA A 29 -1.37 16.58 -11.72
C ALA A 29 -2.45 15.70 -11.02
N VAL A 30 -3.45 16.32 -10.39
CA VAL A 30 -4.63 15.59 -9.86
C VAL A 30 -5.45 14.99 -11.01
N ALA A 31 -5.69 15.74 -12.06
CA ALA A 31 -6.46 15.30 -13.23
C ALA A 31 -5.75 14.10 -13.94
N THR A 32 -4.40 14.12 -14.05
CA THR A 32 -3.65 12.99 -14.63
C THR A 32 -3.80 11.72 -13.78
N ASN A 33 -3.83 11.82 -12.45
CA ASN A 33 -4.10 10.67 -11.58
C ASN A 33 -5.56 10.18 -11.70
N GLY A 34 -6.53 11.09 -11.89
CA GLY A 34 -7.91 10.74 -12.22
C GLY A 34 -8.02 9.99 -13.56
N ALA A 35 -7.30 10.45 -14.58
CA ALA A 35 -7.22 9.77 -15.86
C ALA A 35 -6.54 8.39 -15.74
N THR A 36 -5.50 8.27 -14.91
CA THR A 36 -4.85 6.99 -14.59
C THR A 36 -5.85 6.00 -13.97
N LEU A 37 -6.68 6.45 -13.02
CA LEU A 37 -7.74 5.63 -12.44
C LEU A 37 -8.76 5.19 -13.50
N ALA A 38 -9.24 6.12 -14.32
CA ALA A 38 -10.23 5.83 -15.36
C ALA A 38 -9.71 4.82 -16.39
N LEU A 39 -8.47 5.00 -16.85
CA LEU A 39 -7.80 4.04 -17.75
C LEU A 39 -7.53 2.70 -17.03
N GLY A 40 -7.18 2.72 -15.76
CA GLY A 40 -7.02 1.51 -14.95
C GLY A 40 -8.30 0.69 -14.87
N VAL A 41 -9.44 1.34 -14.63
CA VAL A 41 -10.76 0.69 -14.65
C VAL A 41 -11.07 0.14 -16.03
N TRP A 42 -10.80 0.89 -17.10
CA TRP A 42 -10.98 0.42 -18.47
C TRP A 42 -10.11 -0.81 -18.77
N VAL A 43 -8.82 -0.79 -18.39
CA VAL A 43 -7.92 -1.94 -18.55
C VAL A 43 -8.43 -3.14 -17.77
N ALA A 44 -8.90 -2.95 -16.53
CA ALA A 44 -9.45 -4.02 -15.71
C ALA A 44 -10.66 -4.70 -16.38
N VAL A 45 -11.62 -3.92 -16.88
CA VAL A 45 -12.77 -4.44 -17.63
C VAL A 45 -12.33 -5.16 -18.91
N ARG A 46 -11.38 -4.58 -19.65
CA ARG A 46 -10.87 -5.13 -20.90
C ARG A 46 -10.14 -6.47 -20.69
N VAL A 47 -9.32 -6.54 -19.62
CA VAL A 47 -8.55 -7.75 -19.28
C VAL A 47 -9.46 -8.89 -18.83
N VAL A 48 -10.48 -8.60 -18.02
CA VAL A 48 -11.47 -9.62 -17.62
C VAL A 48 -12.24 -10.18 -18.80
N ARG A 49 -12.57 -9.35 -19.80
CA ARG A 49 -13.37 -9.79 -20.96
C ARG A 49 -12.55 -10.47 -22.06
N ASN A 50 -11.34 -10.01 -22.31
CA ASN A 50 -10.57 -10.36 -23.51
C ASN A 50 -9.16 -10.91 -23.21
N GLY A 51 -8.82 -11.10 -21.93
CA GLY A 51 -7.50 -11.58 -21.52
C GLY A 51 -6.43 -10.49 -21.41
N PRO A 52 -5.20 -10.87 -21.08
CA PRO A 52 -4.09 -9.95 -20.79
C PRO A 52 -3.76 -9.02 -21.96
N LEU A 53 -3.32 -7.80 -21.62
CA LEU A 53 -2.80 -6.81 -22.57
C LEU A 53 -1.28 -6.73 -22.49
N THR A 54 -0.62 -6.56 -23.62
CA THR A 54 0.82 -6.30 -23.71
C THR A 54 1.09 -4.96 -24.37
N GLY A 55 2.20 -4.32 -24.01
CA GLY A 55 2.64 -3.04 -24.57
C GLY A 55 4.15 -2.94 -24.57
N ALA A 56 4.71 -1.87 -25.16
CA ALA A 56 6.14 -1.60 -25.23
C ALA A 56 6.95 -2.85 -25.66
N GLU A 57 6.59 -3.44 -26.79
CA GLU A 57 7.26 -4.63 -27.37
C GLU A 57 7.38 -5.82 -26.40
N GLY A 58 6.41 -5.94 -25.46
CA GLY A 58 6.38 -7.04 -24.49
C GLY A 58 6.97 -6.69 -23.11
N VAL A 59 7.61 -5.53 -22.95
CA VAL A 59 8.16 -5.08 -21.63
C VAL A 59 7.04 -4.82 -20.63
N LEU A 60 5.88 -4.33 -21.09
CA LEU A 60 4.71 -4.09 -20.28
C LEU A 60 3.65 -5.16 -20.51
N ARG A 61 3.05 -5.61 -19.42
CA ARG A 61 1.94 -6.56 -19.41
C ARG A 61 0.95 -6.24 -18.32
N ALA A 62 -0.31 -6.21 -18.65
CA ALA A 62 -1.41 -6.13 -17.71
C ALA A 62 -2.26 -7.41 -17.80
N ASP A 63 -2.18 -8.25 -16.80
CA ASP A 63 -3.16 -9.30 -16.51
C ASP A 63 -4.16 -8.80 -15.46
N ALA A 64 -5.04 -9.67 -14.98
CA ALA A 64 -6.06 -9.29 -14.00
C ALA A 64 -5.46 -8.78 -12.68
N LEU A 65 -4.34 -9.35 -12.22
CA LEU A 65 -3.66 -8.92 -11.00
C LEU A 65 -2.99 -7.54 -11.18
N SER A 66 -2.29 -7.33 -12.29
CA SER A 66 -1.73 -6.01 -12.64
C SER A 66 -2.81 -4.95 -12.81
N ALA A 67 -3.88 -5.28 -13.53
CA ALA A 67 -5.01 -4.36 -13.76
C ALA A 67 -5.70 -3.95 -12.44
N PHE A 68 -5.89 -4.90 -11.53
CA PHE A 68 -6.38 -4.62 -10.18
C PHE A 68 -5.46 -3.63 -9.45
N MET A 69 -4.15 -3.86 -9.46
CA MET A 69 -3.19 -2.97 -8.79
C MET A 69 -3.15 -1.58 -9.43
N VAL A 70 -3.31 -1.44 -10.75
CA VAL A 70 -3.41 -0.13 -11.41
C VAL A 70 -4.63 0.64 -10.89
N VAL A 71 -5.78 -0.01 -10.70
CA VAL A 71 -6.97 0.62 -10.11
C VAL A 71 -6.69 1.08 -8.67
N VAL A 72 -6.05 0.26 -7.84
CA VAL A 72 -5.68 0.61 -6.46
C VAL A 72 -4.73 1.82 -6.45
N ILE A 73 -3.67 1.79 -7.27
CA ILE A 73 -2.71 2.90 -7.39
C ILE A 73 -3.43 4.17 -7.83
N GLY A 74 -4.27 4.10 -8.87
CA GLY A 74 -5.01 5.24 -9.39
C GLY A 74 -5.95 5.87 -8.36
N ALA A 75 -6.72 5.06 -7.63
CA ALA A 75 -7.66 5.54 -6.61
C ALA A 75 -6.94 6.28 -5.48
N ILE A 76 -5.87 5.69 -4.96
CA ILE A 76 -5.15 6.25 -3.82
C ILE A 76 -4.28 7.45 -4.22
N SER A 77 -3.65 7.41 -5.41
CA SER A 77 -2.89 8.55 -5.92
C SER A 77 -3.78 9.77 -6.20
N LEU A 78 -5.02 9.55 -6.65
CA LEU A 78 -6.00 10.62 -6.82
C LEU A 78 -6.32 11.28 -5.47
N LEU A 79 -6.67 10.51 -4.43
CA LEU A 79 -6.95 11.04 -3.09
C LEU A 79 -5.75 11.79 -2.50
N ALA A 80 -4.56 11.17 -2.56
CA ALA A 80 -3.35 11.74 -2.01
C ALA A 80 -2.91 13.03 -2.74
N SER A 81 -3.00 13.06 -4.07
CA SER A 81 -2.66 14.25 -4.86
C SER A 81 -3.67 15.38 -4.63
N TRP A 82 -4.96 15.08 -4.52
CA TRP A 82 -6.00 16.05 -4.25
C TRP A 82 -5.73 16.81 -2.95
N LEU A 83 -5.54 16.10 -1.84
CA LEU A 83 -5.24 16.73 -0.56
C LEU A 83 -3.79 17.24 -0.49
N GLY A 84 -2.90 16.72 -1.32
CA GLY A 84 -1.53 17.22 -1.50
C GLY A 84 -1.48 18.67 -1.92
N VAL A 85 -2.43 19.12 -2.76
CA VAL A 85 -2.55 20.54 -3.16
C VAL A 85 -2.75 21.42 -1.93
N ARG A 86 -3.67 21.05 -1.03
CA ARG A 86 -3.93 21.78 0.21
C ARG A 86 -2.74 21.72 1.18
N THR A 87 -2.21 20.53 1.39
CA THR A 87 -1.08 20.32 2.33
C THR A 87 0.10 21.23 1.96
N MET A 88 0.47 21.28 0.67
CA MET A 88 1.56 22.12 0.20
C MET A 88 1.20 23.62 0.24
N ALA A 89 -0.04 23.99 -0.02
CA ALA A 89 -0.49 25.37 0.12
C ALA A 89 -0.36 25.86 1.57
N LEU A 90 -0.78 25.06 2.56
CA LEU A 90 -0.65 25.37 3.98
C LEU A 90 0.81 25.41 4.45
N GLU A 91 1.67 24.52 3.96
CA GLU A 91 3.10 24.54 4.32
C GLU A 91 3.83 25.76 3.73
N VAL A 92 3.47 26.18 2.52
CA VAL A 92 4.03 27.41 1.90
C VAL A 92 3.51 28.65 2.61
N ALA A 93 2.20 28.76 2.84
CA ALA A 93 1.60 29.89 3.53
C ALA A 93 2.13 30.05 4.97
N GLY A 94 2.38 28.94 5.66
CA GLY A 94 2.98 28.93 7.01
C GLY A 94 4.51 29.09 7.04
N GLY A 95 5.17 29.38 5.90
CA GLY A 95 6.63 29.57 5.81
C GLY A 95 7.48 28.32 6.05
N ARG A 96 6.84 27.14 6.19
CA ARG A 96 7.53 25.86 6.45
C ARG A 96 8.16 25.26 5.19
N CYS A 97 7.67 25.65 4.01
CA CYS A 97 8.14 25.17 2.71
C CYS A 97 8.29 26.31 1.72
N SER A 98 9.40 26.36 0.98
CA SER A 98 9.54 27.32 -0.13
C SER A 98 8.73 26.85 -1.35
N PRO A 99 8.28 27.78 -2.25
CA PRO A 99 7.56 27.41 -3.46
C PRO A 99 8.33 26.40 -4.36
N ARG A 100 9.66 26.55 -4.44
CA ARG A 100 10.53 25.60 -5.19
C ARG A 100 10.48 24.20 -4.61
N ARG A 101 10.48 24.05 -3.27
CA ARG A 101 10.37 22.74 -2.61
C ARG A 101 8.96 22.15 -2.79
N ALA A 102 7.92 22.96 -2.77
CA ALA A 102 6.56 22.51 -3.06
C ALA A 102 6.43 22.00 -4.51
N THR A 103 7.12 22.64 -5.48
CA THR A 103 7.23 22.14 -6.87
C THR A 103 7.96 20.80 -6.91
N ALA A 104 9.13 20.69 -6.28
CA ALA A 104 9.89 19.44 -6.22
C ALA A 104 9.09 18.30 -5.57
N TYR A 105 8.35 18.59 -4.51
CA TYR A 105 7.42 17.64 -3.89
C TYR A 105 6.39 17.10 -4.89
N GLY A 106 5.73 18.00 -5.66
CA GLY A 106 4.73 17.57 -6.64
C GLY A 106 5.33 16.69 -7.74
N VAL A 107 6.53 17.02 -8.25
CA VAL A 107 7.26 16.21 -9.24
C VAL A 107 7.60 14.83 -8.66
N LEU A 108 8.14 14.78 -7.44
CA LEU A 108 8.51 13.53 -6.78
C LEU A 108 7.29 12.63 -6.51
N VAL A 109 6.13 13.21 -6.13
CA VAL A 109 4.89 12.43 -5.96
C VAL A 109 4.48 11.78 -7.28
N GLN A 110 4.54 12.49 -8.40
CA GLN A 110 4.19 11.93 -9.69
C GLN A 110 5.21 10.88 -10.17
N ALA A 111 6.51 11.10 -9.93
CA ALA A 111 7.55 10.09 -10.20
C ALA A 111 7.34 8.82 -9.34
N PHE A 112 6.91 8.99 -8.10
CA PHE A 112 6.58 7.87 -7.21
C PHE A 112 5.40 7.06 -7.74
N VAL A 113 4.33 7.72 -8.19
CA VAL A 113 3.17 7.05 -8.82
C VAL A 113 3.58 6.31 -10.08
N ALA A 114 4.39 6.94 -10.96
CA ALA A 114 4.89 6.32 -12.18
C ALA A 114 5.74 5.06 -11.89
N ALA A 115 6.61 5.11 -10.89
CA ALA A 115 7.42 3.96 -10.48
C ALA A 115 6.58 2.80 -9.96
N MET A 116 5.52 3.08 -9.16
CA MET A 116 4.59 2.05 -8.70
C MET A 116 3.79 1.43 -9.86
N LEU A 117 3.33 2.23 -10.82
CA LEU A 117 2.65 1.73 -12.03
C LEU A 117 3.59 0.87 -12.88
N LEU A 118 4.85 1.29 -13.07
CA LEU A 118 5.84 0.50 -13.79
C LEU A 118 6.07 -0.86 -13.09
N ALA A 119 6.16 -0.89 -11.76
CA ALA A 119 6.35 -2.13 -11.01
C ALA A 119 5.24 -3.14 -11.27
N VAL A 120 3.97 -2.71 -11.27
CA VAL A 120 2.84 -3.62 -11.45
C VAL A 120 2.54 -3.97 -12.90
N LEU A 121 3.02 -3.17 -13.86
CA LEU A 121 2.87 -3.41 -15.30
C LEU A 121 4.10 -4.10 -15.93
N ALA A 122 5.20 -4.28 -15.22
CA ALA A 122 6.38 -4.95 -15.73
C ALA A 122 6.09 -6.42 -16.05
N ALA A 123 6.36 -6.84 -17.28
CA ALA A 123 6.31 -8.25 -17.69
C ALA A 123 7.49 -9.06 -17.13
N ASN A 124 8.59 -8.38 -16.82
CA ASN A 124 9.86 -8.93 -16.41
C ASN A 124 10.14 -8.63 -14.93
N VAL A 125 10.47 -9.66 -14.14
CA VAL A 125 10.71 -9.50 -12.70
C VAL A 125 11.96 -8.66 -12.37
N GLY A 126 12.90 -8.52 -13.28
CA GLY A 126 14.04 -7.60 -13.16
C GLY A 126 13.59 -6.15 -13.29
N VAL A 127 12.74 -5.83 -14.29
CA VAL A 127 12.16 -4.48 -14.45
C VAL A 127 11.26 -4.14 -13.24
N LEU A 128 10.49 -5.12 -12.73
CA LEU A 128 9.73 -4.96 -11.50
C LEU A 128 10.63 -4.58 -10.33
N TRP A 129 11.78 -5.26 -10.17
CA TRP A 129 12.75 -4.94 -9.12
C TRP A 129 13.28 -3.51 -9.25
N VAL A 130 13.71 -3.10 -10.45
CA VAL A 130 14.19 -1.71 -10.73
C VAL A 130 13.12 -0.69 -10.38
N ALA A 131 11.87 -0.95 -10.75
CA ALA A 131 10.75 -0.04 -10.48
C ALA A 131 10.47 0.09 -8.98
N VAL A 132 10.53 -1.02 -8.22
CA VAL A 132 10.38 -1.00 -6.75
C VAL A 132 11.53 -0.25 -6.09
N GLU A 133 12.77 -0.40 -6.58
CA GLU A 133 13.92 0.39 -6.08
C GLU A 133 13.77 1.88 -6.41
N ALA A 134 13.30 2.22 -7.60
CA ALA A 134 13.01 3.61 -7.96
C ALA A 134 12.02 4.26 -6.97
N THR A 135 11.04 3.49 -6.44
CA THR A 135 10.18 3.99 -5.37
C THR A 135 10.95 4.33 -4.10
N THR A 136 12.01 3.57 -3.74
CA THR A 136 12.85 3.86 -2.56
C THR A 136 13.54 5.21 -2.71
N VAL A 137 14.23 5.40 -3.83
CA VAL A 137 14.99 6.62 -4.10
C VAL A 137 14.08 7.85 -4.02
N VAL A 138 12.92 7.81 -4.69
CA VAL A 138 11.98 8.94 -4.68
C VAL A 138 11.41 9.20 -3.28
N THR A 139 11.05 8.13 -2.56
CA THR A 139 10.38 8.24 -1.26
C THR A 139 11.30 8.76 -0.17
N VAL A 140 12.60 8.50 -0.22
CA VAL A 140 13.59 9.08 0.70
C VAL A 140 13.48 10.61 0.73
N PHE A 141 13.41 11.25 -0.44
CA PHE A 141 13.26 12.70 -0.53
C PHE A 141 11.87 13.19 -0.09
N LEU A 142 10.83 12.39 -0.29
CA LEU A 142 9.48 12.71 0.17
C LEU A 142 9.36 12.61 1.69
N VAL A 143 9.94 11.60 2.34
CA VAL A 143 10.00 11.47 3.81
C VAL A 143 10.79 12.61 4.42
N GLY A 144 11.95 12.95 3.84
CA GLY A 144 12.82 14.04 4.27
C GLY A 144 12.35 15.44 3.89
N HIS A 145 11.17 15.60 3.30
CA HIS A 145 10.68 16.87 2.73
C HIS A 145 10.75 18.06 3.71
N ARG A 146 10.39 17.85 4.97
CA ARG A 146 10.37 18.90 6.02
C ARG A 146 11.75 19.32 6.50
N ARG A 147 12.81 18.54 6.24
CA ARG A 147 14.20 18.81 6.63
C ARG A 147 14.42 19.05 8.13
N THR A 148 13.52 18.59 8.98
CA THR A 148 13.73 18.56 10.42
C THR A 148 14.73 17.44 10.77
N ARG A 149 15.37 17.51 11.95
CA ARG A 149 16.27 16.44 12.42
C ARG A 149 15.58 15.08 12.41
N GLY A 150 14.33 15.01 12.92
CA GLY A 150 13.55 13.77 12.90
C GLY A 150 13.21 13.28 11.48
N ALA A 151 12.88 14.19 10.54
CA ALA A 151 12.61 13.80 9.15
C ALA A 151 13.87 13.29 8.44
N LEU A 152 15.03 13.88 8.69
CA LEU A 152 16.30 13.40 8.13
C LEU A 152 16.69 12.04 8.72
N GLU A 153 16.56 11.86 10.04
CA GLU A 153 16.80 10.57 10.70
C GLU A 153 15.88 9.48 10.13
N ALA A 154 14.57 9.75 10.03
CA ALA A 154 13.60 8.82 9.44
C ALA A 154 13.94 8.47 7.98
N SER A 155 14.38 9.46 7.18
CA SER A 155 14.82 9.25 5.79
C SER A 155 16.04 8.34 5.69
N TRP A 156 17.03 8.53 6.55
CA TRP A 156 18.21 7.68 6.60
C TRP A 156 17.89 6.25 7.06
N LYS A 157 17.08 6.09 8.11
CA LYS A 157 16.60 4.77 8.54
C LYS A 157 15.85 4.06 7.40
N TYR A 158 14.95 4.79 6.73
CA TYR A 158 14.23 4.25 5.57
C TYR A 158 15.18 3.84 4.46
N LEU A 159 16.11 4.71 4.07
CA LEU A 159 17.08 4.42 3.00
C LEU A 159 17.89 3.17 3.32
N VAL A 160 18.55 3.13 4.48
CA VAL A 160 19.48 2.04 4.82
C VAL A 160 18.72 0.69 4.91
N ILE A 161 17.60 0.65 5.64
CA ILE A 161 16.87 -0.60 5.85
C ILE A 161 16.24 -1.09 4.54
N CYS A 162 15.60 -0.19 3.77
CA CYS A 162 14.98 -0.58 2.51
C CYS A 162 15.99 -0.94 1.43
N SER A 163 17.16 -0.27 1.36
CA SER A 163 18.20 -0.65 0.40
C SER A 163 18.81 -2.02 0.71
N VAL A 164 19.02 -2.35 1.98
CA VAL A 164 19.44 -3.71 2.37
C VAL A 164 18.36 -4.72 1.96
N GLY A 165 17.09 -4.43 2.26
CA GLY A 165 15.98 -5.31 1.88
C GLY A 165 15.92 -5.53 0.37
N ILE A 166 15.96 -4.45 -0.41
CA ILE A 166 15.85 -4.57 -1.87
C ILE A 166 17.07 -5.23 -2.50
N ALA A 167 18.27 -5.11 -1.89
CA ALA A 167 19.45 -5.86 -2.30
C ALA A 167 19.28 -7.38 -2.09
N LEU A 168 18.64 -7.79 -0.97
CA LEU A 168 18.27 -9.19 -0.76
C LEU A 168 17.25 -9.67 -1.79
N ALA A 169 16.25 -8.85 -2.13
CA ALA A 169 15.28 -9.17 -3.19
C ALA A 169 15.96 -9.29 -4.56
N PHE A 170 16.94 -8.43 -4.85
CA PHE A 170 17.75 -8.53 -6.06
C PHE A 170 18.49 -9.85 -6.14
N PHE A 171 19.20 -10.20 -5.07
CA PHE A 171 19.94 -11.45 -5.02
C PHE A 171 19.00 -12.66 -5.16
N GLY A 172 17.82 -12.63 -4.53
CA GLY A 172 16.78 -13.63 -4.73
C GLY A 172 16.31 -13.72 -6.20
N THR A 173 16.11 -12.58 -6.85
CA THR A 173 15.74 -12.51 -8.28
C THR A 173 16.85 -13.10 -9.17
N VAL A 174 18.12 -12.81 -8.88
CA VAL A 174 19.26 -13.37 -9.61
C VAL A 174 19.34 -14.91 -9.45
N LEU A 175 19.03 -15.43 -8.26
CA LEU A 175 18.98 -16.88 -8.06
C LEU A 175 17.85 -17.54 -8.87
N VAL A 176 16.67 -16.92 -8.94
CA VAL A 176 15.55 -17.39 -9.78
C VAL A 176 15.94 -17.33 -11.26
N TYR A 177 16.60 -16.27 -11.70
CA TYR A 177 17.17 -16.17 -13.06
C TYR A 177 18.16 -17.30 -13.37
N LEU A 178 19.07 -17.57 -12.45
CA LEU A 178 20.04 -18.67 -12.59
C LEU A 178 19.33 -20.04 -12.72
N CYS A 179 18.26 -20.26 -11.93
CA CYS A 179 17.46 -21.47 -12.06
C CYS A 179 16.83 -21.60 -13.46
N ALA A 180 16.27 -20.49 -13.97
CA ALA A 180 15.63 -20.47 -15.29
C ALA A 180 16.62 -20.76 -16.41
N LEU A 181 17.83 -20.19 -16.37
CA LEU A 181 18.88 -20.45 -17.35
C LEU A 181 19.37 -21.91 -17.31
N ARG A 182 19.57 -22.48 -16.12
CA ARG A 182 19.97 -23.88 -15.95
C ARG A 182 18.90 -24.87 -16.42
N ALA A 183 17.64 -24.46 -16.35
CA ALA A 183 16.51 -25.23 -16.88
C ALA A 183 16.35 -25.14 -18.41
N GLY A 184 17.28 -24.48 -19.12
CA GLY A 184 17.23 -24.32 -20.58
C GLY A 184 16.45 -23.09 -21.05
N GLY A 185 16.13 -22.16 -20.16
CA GLY A 185 15.47 -20.89 -20.52
C GLY A 185 16.35 -19.98 -21.37
N HIS A 186 15.76 -19.32 -22.36
CA HIS A 186 16.46 -18.31 -23.16
C HIS A 186 16.75 -17.07 -22.32
N SER A 187 17.95 -16.52 -22.36
CA SER A 187 18.38 -15.36 -21.57
C SER A 187 17.46 -14.13 -21.73
N ALA A 188 16.91 -13.94 -22.91
CA ALA A 188 16.00 -12.81 -23.20
C ALA A 188 14.63 -12.89 -22.46
N SER A 189 14.11 -14.09 -22.19
CA SER A 189 12.80 -14.31 -21.54
C SER A 189 12.89 -14.98 -20.17
N ALA A 190 14.09 -15.29 -19.69
CA ALA A 190 14.30 -16.03 -18.45
C ALA A 190 13.84 -15.29 -17.18
N LEU A 191 13.61 -13.98 -17.28
CA LEU A 191 13.04 -13.15 -16.21
C LEU A 191 11.57 -12.77 -16.44
N ASP A 192 10.97 -13.18 -17.57
CA ASP A 192 9.55 -12.98 -17.80
C ASP A 192 8.76 -13.90 -16.88
N TRP A 193 7.94 -13.33 -15.99
CA TRP A 193 7.24 -14.11 -14.99
C TRP A 193 6.31 -15.18 -15.59
N THR A 194 5.78 -14.95 -16.80
CA THR A 194 4.99 -15.96 -17.54
C THR A 194 5.84 -17.15 -17.97
N SER A 195 7.05 -16.91 -18.44
CA SER A 195 8.02 -17.96 -18.80
C SER A 195 8.49 -18.71 -17.56
N LEU A 196 8.73 -17.99 -16.46
CA LEU A 196 9.09 -18.58 -15.16
C LEU A 196 8.01 -19.53 -14.64
N VAL A 197 6.72 -19.12 -14.70
CA VAL A 197 5.60 -19.98 -14.29
C VAL A 197 5.47 -21.18 -15.22
N ALA A 198 5.56 -20.99 -16.53
CA ALA A 198 5.45 -22.08 -17.52
C ALA A 198 6.59 -23.11 -17.36
N GLY A 199 7.82 -22.65 -17.08
CA GLY A 199 9.00 -23.50 -16.88
C GLY A 199 9.21 -23.96 -15.44
N ALA A 200 8.32 -23.63 -14.51
CA ALA A 200 8.54 -23.79 -13.06
C ALA A 200 8.94 -25.22 -12.64
N ARG A 201 8.39 -26.25 -13.25
CA ARG A 201 8.65 -27.65 -12.93
C ARG A 201 10.10 -28.10 -13.20
N HIS A 202 10.84 -27.34 -13.98
CA HIS A 202 12.23 -27.63 -14.33
C HIS A 202 13.25 -26.83 -13.51
N LEU A 203 12.76 -25.93 -12.62
CA LEU A 203 13.61 -25.12 -11.77
C LEU A 203 14.23 -25.95 -10.64
N ASP A 204 15.51 -25.69 -10.31
CA ASP A 204 16.20 -26.34 -9.19
C ASP A 204 15.50 -25.99 -7.86
N PRO A 205 14.95 -27.01 -7.13
CA PRO A 205 14.20 -26.76 -5.91
C PRO A 205 15.02 -26.09 -4.80
N SER A 206 16.30 -26.40 -4.67
CA SER A 206 17.14 -25.89 -3.59
C SER A 206 17.49 -24.43 -3.78
N VAL A 207 17.88 -24.07 -5.01
CA VAL A 207 18.21 -22.69 -5.38
C VAL A 207 16.94 -21.83 -5.35
N LEU A 208 15.79 -22.37 -5.82
CA LEU A 208 14.52 -21.66 -5.82
C LEU A 208 14.01 -21.36 -4.39
N ARG A 209 14.16 -22.31 -3.45
CA ARG A 209 13.82 -22.09 -2.03
C ARG A 209 14.62 -20.94 -1.44
N LEU A 210 15.94 -20.92 -1.67
CA LEU A 210 16.78 -19.80 -1.20
C LEU A 210 16.40 -18.50 -1.89
N GLY A 211 16.19 -18.51 -3.20
CA GLY A 211 15.76 -17.33 -3.97
C GLY A 211 14.45 -16.76 -3.44
N PHE A 212 13.44 -17.59 -3.22
CA PHE A 212 12.14 -17.14 -2.69
C PHE A 212 12.23 -16.64 -1.25
N ALA A 213 13.04 -17.28 -0.39
CA ALA A 213 13.25 -16.81 0.98
C ALA A 213 13.86 -15.39 1.00
N LEU A 214 14.85 -15.13 0.13
CA LEU A 214 15.46 -13.81 -0.03
C LEU A 214 14.49 -12.79 -0.63
N VAL A 215 13.62 -13.19 -1.57
CA VAL A 215 12.55 -12.37 -2.12
C VAL A 215 11.54 -11.97 -1.03
N VAL A 216 11.09 -12.92 -0.21
CA VAL A 216 10.14 -12.64 0.89
C VAL A 216 10.76 -11.73 1.94
N LEU A 217 12.02 -11.96 2.33
CA LEU A 217 12.72 -11.09 3.28
C LEU A 217 12.96 -9.70 2.68
N GLY A 218 13.37 -9.65 1.43
CA GLY A 218 13.71 -8.41 0.75
C GLY A 218 12.51 -7.52 0.44
N TYR A 219 11.53 -8.01 -0.31
CA TYR A 219 10.30 -7.25 -0.54
C TYR A 219 9.46 -7.12 0.74
N GLY A 220 9.53 -8.11 1.65
CA GLY A 220 8.91 -8.05 2.97
C GLY A 220 9.39 -6.84 3.79
N THR A 221 10.66 -6.46 3.65
CA THR A 221 11.19 -5.19 4.21
C THR A 221 10.38 -3.99 3.71
N LYS A 222 10.12 -3.93 2.40
CA LYS A 222 9.32 -2.86 1.79
C LYS A 222 7.85 -2.92 2.18
N VAL A 223 7.30 -4.11 2.36
CA VAL A 223 5.94 -4.34 2.88
C VAL A 223 5.81 -3.89 4.33
N GLY A 224 6.92 -3.81 5.06
CA GLY A 224 6.94 -3.53 6.49
C GLY A 224 6.74 -4.78 7.35
N LEU A 225 7.02 -5.97 6.81
CA LEU A 225 6.94 -7.22 7.55
C LEU A 225 8.18 -7.41 8.46
N VAL A 226 7.98 -8.12 9.56
CA VAL A 226 9.05 -8.50 10.48
C VAL A 226 10.01 -9.45 9.75
N PRO A 227 11.36 -9.31 9.93
CA PRO A 227 12.04 -8.53 10.96
C PRO A 227 12.44 -7.09 10.57
N LEU A 228 12.39 -6.70 9.30
CA LEU A 228 12.94 -5.43 8.81
C LEU A 228 11.89 -4.32 8.68
N HIS A 229 10.97 -4.22 9.63
CA HIS A 229 9.82 -3.31 9.65
C HIS A 229 10.08 -1.94 10.29
N SER A 230 11.19 -1.77 11.03
CA SER A 230 11.39 -0.66 11.97
C SER A 230 11.46 0.73 11.32
N TRP A 231 11.71 0.82 10.02
CA TRP A 231 11.69 2.07 9.26
C TRP A 231 10.28 2.69 9.14
N LEU A 232 9.24 1.83 9.14
CA LEU A 232 7.89 2.20 8.70
C LEU A 232 7.23 3.21 9.67
N PRO A 233 7.24 3.03 11.01
CA PRO A 233 6.65 4.00 11.92
C PRO A 233 7.35 5.36 11.91
N ASP A 234 8.68 5.38 11.75
CA ASP A 234 9.46 6.62 11.71
C ASP A 234 9.20 7.37 10.40
N ALA A 235 9.21 6.69 9.26
CA ALA A 235 8.92 7.30 7.97
C ALA A 235 7.51 7.91 7.92
N HIS A 236 6.49 7.19 8.40
CA HIS A 236 5.11 7.68 8.38
C HIS A 236 4.86 8.84 9.34
N SER A 237 5.52 8.86 10.51
CA SER A 237 5.36 9.96 11.46
C SER A 237 5.92 11.27 10.92
N GLN A 238 7.00 11.23 10.15
CA GLN A 238 7.72 12.40 9.66
C GLN A 238 7.27 12.87 8.27
N ALA A 239 6.85 11.96 7.41
CA ALA A 239 6.40 12.29 6.07
C ALA A 239 5.16 13.22 6.06
N PRO A 240 4.99 14.09 5.04
CA PRO A 240 3.74 14.76 4.78
C PRO A 240 2.58 13.75 4.67
N ALA A 241 1.40 14.12 5.16
CA ALA A 241 0.24 13.21 5.21
C ALA A 241 -0.11 12.54 3.86
N PRO A 242 -0.09 13.25 2.71
CA PRO A 242 -0.35 12.59 1.41
C PRO A 242 0.72 11.56 1.02
N VAL A 243 1.97 11.77 1.44
CA VAL A 243 3.05 10.78 1.23
C VAL A 243 2.81 9.54 2.08
N SER A 244 2.42 9.73 3.36
CA SER A 244 2.06 8.62 4.24
C SER A 244 0.85 7.82 3.70
N ALA A 245 -0.14 8.51 3.10
CA ALA A 245 -1.27 7.88 2.44
C ALA A 245 -0.84 6.99 1.26
N LEU A 246 0.04 7.50 0.38
CA LEU A 246 0.61 6.73 -0.74
C LEU A 246 1.47 5.56 -0.26
N MET A 247 2.33 5.78 0.73
CA MET A 247 3.22 4.74 1.24
C MET A 247 2.41 3.60 1.88
N SER A 248 1.52 3.91 2.81
CA SER A 248 0.72 2.92 3.52
C SER A 248 -0.35 2.28 2.63
N GLY A 249 -1.04 3.11 1.83
CA GLY A 249 -2.16 2.65 1.01
C GLY A 249 -1.73 1.81 -0.20
N VAL A 250 -0.55 2.09 -0.79
CA VAL A 250 -0.15 1.49 -2.07
C VAL A 250 1.27 0.93 -2.07
N LEU A 251 2.29 1.64 -1.57
CA LEU A 251 3.67 1.17 -1.70
C LEU A 251 3.87 -0.22 -1.07
N LEU A 252 3.31 -0.43 0.13
CA LEU A 252 3.41 -1.71 0.82
C LEU A 252 2.81 -2.84 -0.01
N THR A 253 1.65 -2.58 -0.62
CA THR A 253 0.92 -3.55 -1.44
C THR A 253 1.55 -3.80 -2.80
N VAL A 254 2.22 -2.80 -3.40
CA VAL A 254 3.05 -2.98 -4.61
C VAL A 254 4.25 -3.90 -4.33
N ALA A 255 4.89 -3.74 -3.17
CA ALA A 255 5.95 -4.67 -2.76
C ALA A 255 5.40 -6.08 -2.47
N PHE A 256 4.20 -6.17 -1.89
CA PHE A 256 3.54 -7.47 -1.67
C PHE A 256 3.11 -8.13 -2.99
N TYR A 257 2.69 -7.34 -3.97
CA TYR A 257 2.44 -7.84 -5.33
C TYR A 257 3.67 -8.55 -5.93
N ALA A 258 4.89 -8.02 -5.70
CA ALA A 258 6.11 -8.71 -6.12
C ALA A 258 6.22 -10.09 -5.44
N ILE A 259 5.96 -10.19 -4.13
CA ILE A 259 5.95 -11.47 -3.41
C ILE A 259 4.93 -12.43 -4.03
N LEU A 260 3.72 -11.97 -4.38
CA LEU A 260 2.69 -12.82 -5.02
C LEU A 260 3.15 -13.36 -6.38
N ARG A 261 3.88 -12.56 -7.17
CA ARG A 261 4.44 -13.01 -8.46
C ARG A 261 5.46 -14.14 -8.28
N PHE A 262 6.40 -13.98 -7.36
CA PHE A 262 7.37 -15.04 -7.06
C PHE A 262 6.73 -16.25 -6.38
N LYS A 263 5.69 -16.03 -5.57
CA LYS A 263 4.92 -17.12 -4.95
C LYS A 263 4.28 -18.00 -6.03
N ALA A 264 3.67 -17.43 -7.05
CA ALA A 264 3.07 -18.19 -8.16
C ALA A 264 4.10 -19.12 -8.83
N VAL A 265 5.33 -18.63 -9.09
CA VAL A 265 6.44 -19.44 -9.63
C VAL A 265 6.86 -20.54 -8.65
N THR A 266 7.03 -20.17 -7.38
CA THR A 266 7.49 -21.11 -6.33
C THR A 266 6.49 -22.22 -6.07
N ASP A 267 5.20 -21.89 -6.01
CA ASP A 267 4.14 -22.88 -5.77
C ASP A 267 3.96 -23.82 -6.97
N ALA A 268 4.12 -23.30 -8.19
CA ALA A 268 4.10 -24.12 -9.41
C ALA A 268 5.29 -25.11 -9.47
N ALA A 269 6.45 -24.74 -8.89
CA ALA A 269 7.65 -25.57 -8.87
C ALA A 269 7.68 -26.56 -7.69
N LEU A 270 7.34 -26.11 -6.49
CA LEU A 270 7.58 -26.81 -5.23
C LEU A 270 6.31 -27.27 -4.52
N GLY A 271 5.14 -26.86 -5.02
CA GLY A 271 3.90 -26.92 -4.28
C GLY A 271 3.82 -25.84 -3.19
N PRO A 272 2.65 -25.61 -2.59
CA PRO A 272 2.39 -24.47 -1.70
C PRO A 272 3.03 -24.62 -0.29
N GLY A 273 3.59 -25.76 0.07
CA GLY A 273 4.04 -26.04 1.44
C GLY A 273 5.14 -25.08 1.92
N PHE A 274 6.16 -24.85 1.09
CA PHE A 274 7.30 -24.00 1.47
C PHE A 274 6.90 -22.53 1.58
N SER A 275 6.23 -21.99 0.58
CA SER A 275 5.78 -20.59 0.57
C SER A 275 4.80 -20.32 1.71
N ARG A 276 3.89 -21.27 1.99
CA ARG A 276 2.93 -21.23 3.09
C ARG A 276 3.63 -21.08 4.43
N THR A 277 4.58 -21.98 4.74
CA THR A 277 5.30 -21.95 6.02
C THR A 277 6.02 -20.61 6.23
N LEU A 278 6.74 -20.15 5.21
CA LEU A 278 7.49 -18.90 5.29
C LEU A 278 6.56 -17.68 5.51
N LEU A 279 5.46 -17.60 4.77
CA LEU A 279 4.50 -16.50 4.90
C LEU A 279 3.75 -16.54 6.25
N VAL A 280 3.40 -17.72 6.77
CA VAL A 280 2.80 -17.85 8.11
C VAL A 280 3.74 -17.34 9.19
N VAL A 281 5.02 -17.72 9.14
CA VAL A 281 6.02 -17.27 10.14
C VAL A 281 6.16 -15.75 10.12
N VAL A 282 6.32 -15.14 8.94
CA VAL A 282 6.45 -13.70 8.80
C VAL A 282 5.16 -12.98 9.21
N ALA A 283 4.00 -13.52 8.85
CA ALA A 283 2.69 -12.96 9.19
C ALA A 283 2.45 -12.91 10.70
N LEU A 284 2.57 -14.06 11.38
CA LEU A 284 2.33 -14.13 12.84
C LEU A 284 3.36 -13.32 13.63
N SER A 285 4.62 -13.30 13.19
CA SER A 285 5.64 -12.43 13.79
C SER A 285 5.28 -10.95 13.64
N SER A 286 4.76 -10.53 12.48
CA SER A 286 4.34 -9.15 12.24
C SER A 286 3.13 -8.75 13.08
N LEU A 287 2.15 -9.65 13.21
CA LEU A 287 0.98 -9.46 14.07
C LEU A 287 1.37 -9.33 15.55
N ALA A 288 2.26 -10.20 16.04
CA ALA A 288 2.73 -10.16 17.42
C ALA A 288 3.47 -8.85 17.75
N VAL A 289 4.33 -8.40 16.84
CA VAL A 289 5.05 -7.13 16.99
C VAL A 289 4.09 -5.95 16.94
N ALA A 290 3.15 -5.92 16.00
CA ALA A 290 2.15 -4.86 15.91
C ALA A 290 1.28 -4.79 17.17
N ALA A 291 0.79 -5.94 17.66
CA ALA A 291 -0.01 -6.03 18.87
C ALA A 291 0.75 -5.48 20.10
N SER A 292 2.02 -5.86 20.26
CA SER A 292 2.83 -5.42 21.38
C SER A 292 3.12 -3.92 21.36
N LEU A 293 3.45 -3.37 20.19
CA LEU A 293 3.90 -1.98 20.07
C LEU A 293 2.74 -0.97 20.01
N LEU A 294 1.54 -1.38 19.57
CA LEU A 294 0.35 -0.53 19.57
C LEU A 294 -0.14 -0.17 20.97
N LEU A 295 0.09 -1.01 21.97
CA LEU A 295 -0.33 -0.76 23.36
C LEU A 295 0.32 0.50 23.95
N THR A 296 1.52 0.86 23.52
CA THR A 296 2.33 1.92 24.14
C THR A 296 2.49 3.17 23.27
N GLN A 297 1.75 3.28 22.17
CA GLN A 297 1.91 4.41 21.26
C GLN A 297 1.40 5.72 21.86
N ARG A 298 2.16 6.79 21.57
CA ARG A 298 1.84 8.16 22.01
C ARG A 298 1.65 9.14 20.84
N ASP A 299 1.90 8.68 19.62
CA ASP A 299 1.77 9.44 18.38
C ASP A 299 0.76 8.71 17.47
N TYR A 300 -0.30 9.42 17.05
CA TYR A 300 -1.36 8.78 16.26
C TYR A 300 -0.93 8.44 14.82
N LYS A 301 0.06 9.11 14.23
CA LYS A 301 0.59 8.72 12.92
C LYS A 301 1.44 7.44 13.03
N ARG A 302 2.22 7.31 14.11
CA ARG A 302 2.94 6.05 14.40
C ARG A 302 1.97 4.91 14.72
N MET A 303 0.90 5.18 15.45
CA MET A 303 -0.18 4.21 15.70
C MET A 303 -0.76 3.70 14.37
N LEU A 304 -1.11 4.59 13.44
CA LEU A 304 -1.57 4.21 12.11
C LEU A 304 -0.52 3.41 11.33
N ALA A 305 0.77 3.69 11.51
CA ALA A 305 1.85 2.97 10.85
C ALA A 305 1.99 1.53 11.39
N TYR A 306 1.98 1.31 12.70
CA TYR A 306 1.99 -0.04 13.28
C TYR A 306 0.76 -0.86 12.88
N HIS A 307 -0.38 -0.20 12.78
CA HIS A 307 -1.59 -0.84 12.26
C HIS A 307 -1.45 -1.24 10.77
N SER A 308 -0.54 -0.60 9.99
CA SER A 308 -0.23 -1.08 8.63
C SER A 308 0.59 -2.38 8.67
N ILE A 309 1.50 -2.53 9.65
CA ILE A 309 2.26 -3.78 9.85
C ILE A 309 1.32 -4.94 10.15
N GLU A 310 0.30 -4.71 10.98
CA GLU A 310 -0.75 -5.69 11.25
C GLU A 310 -1.45 -6.13 9.97
N HIS A 311 -2.03 -5.18 9.21
CA HIS A 311 -2.77 -5.51 8.00
C HIS A 311 -1.90 -6.21 6.95
N MET A 312 -0.63 -5.83 6.81
CA MET A 312 0.29 -6.55 5.93
C MET A 312 0.60 -7.95 6.46
N GLY A 313 0.60 -8.15 7.78
CA GLY A 313 0.63 -9.47 8.40
C GLY A 313 -0.58 -10.33 8.03
N LEU A 314 -1.81 -9.77 8.11
CA LEU A 314 -3.04 -10.44 7.69
C LEU A 314 -3.04 -10.77 6.19
N VAL A 315 -2.59 -9.84 5.35
CA VAL A 315 -2.40 -10.06 3.90
C VAL A 315 -1.43 -11.20 3.63
N ALA A 316 -0.32 -11.27 4.37
CA ALA A 316 0.65 -12.38 4.23
C ALA A 316 0.06 -13.71 4.70
N LEU A 317 -0.71 -13.73 5.79
CA LEU A 317 -1.38 -14.93 6.30
C LEU A 317 -2.44 -15.44 5.31
N GLY A 318 -3.29 -14.55 4.78
CA GLY A 318 -4.26 -14.89 3.74
C GLY A 318 -3.59 -15.45 2.48
N ALA A 319 -2.48 -14.83 2.04
CA ALA A 319 -1.71 -15.33 0.90
C ALA A 319 -1.06 -16.69 1.16
N ALA A 320 -0.72 -17.02 2.41
CA ALA A 320 -0.19 -18.32 2.81
C ALA A 320 -1.20 -19.46 2.59
N ALA A 321 -2.50 -19.20 2.68
CA ALA A 321 -3.54 -20.18 2.38
C ALA A 321 -3.46 -20.70 0.94
N GLY A 322 -3.11 -19.83 -0.03
CA GLY A 322 -2.74 -20.22 -1.39
C GLY A 322 -3.87 -20.81 -2.24
N ILE A 323 -5.13 -20.54 -1.89
CA ILE A 323 -6.32 -20.92 -2.67
C ILE A 323 -7.00 -19.69 -3.27
N PRO A 324 -7.73 -19.80 -4.38
CA PRO A 324 -8.35 -18.66 -5.07
C PRO A 324 -9.20 -17.78 -4.15
N LEU A 325 -9.98 -18.39 -3.24
CA LEU A 325 -10.79 -17.65 -2.26
C LEU A 325 -9.92 -16.73 -1.38
N ALA A 326 -8.80 -17.25 -0.86
CA ALA A 326 -7.89 -16.49 -0.02
C ALA A 326 -7.24 -15.34 -0.77
N ILE A 327 -6.76 -15.59 -1.99
CA ILE A 327 -6.13 -14.54 -2.80
C ILE A 327 -7.15 -13.46 -3.20
N ALA A 328 -8.38 -13.82 -3.57
CA ALA A 328 -9.43 -12.85 -3.84
C ALA A 328 -9.75 -11.99 -2.60
N ALA A 329 -9.79 -12.62 -1.41
CA ALA A 329 -9.98 -11.91 -0.14
C ALA A 329 -8.79 -10.98 0.20
N VAL A 330 -7.55 -11.42 -0.04
CA VAL A 330 -6.33 -10.60 0.09
C VAL A 330 -6.40 -9.38 -0.81
N LEU A 331 -6.82 -9.53 -2.06
CA LEU A 331 -6.96 -8.41 -2.99
C LEU A 331 -8.07 -7.43 -2.53
N LEU A 332 -9.20 -7.93 -2.08
CA LEU A 332 -10.26 -7.10 -1.49
C LEU A 332 -9.75 -6.34 -0.26
N HIS A 333 -8.96 -7.00 0.60
CA HIS A 333 -8.32 -6.38 1.76
C HIS A 333 -7.33 -5.27 1.35
N ILE A 334 -6.50 -5.50 0.33
CA ILE A 334 -5.57 -4.51 -0.22
C ILE A 334 -6.30 -3.22 -0.65
N LEU A 335 -7.42 -3.34 -1.36
CA LEU A 335 -8.21 -2.18 -1.80
C LEU A 335 -8.85 -1.45 -0.62
N GLY A 336 -9.50 -2.18 0.28
CA GLY A 336 -10.13 -1.62 1.48
C GLY A 336 -9.15 -0.95 2.42
N HIS A 337 -8.05 -1.63 2.73
CA HIS A 337 -6.94 -1.09 3.51
C HIS A 337 -6.36 0.18 2.87
N GLY A 338 -6.12 0.14 1.56
CA GLY A 338 -5.60 1.31 0.83
C GLY A 338 -6.51 2.53 0.96
N LEU A 339 -7.82 2.37 0.79
CA LEU A 339 -8.79 3.46 0.94
C LEU A 339 -8.87 3.97 2.38
N ALA A 340 -9.08 3.08 3.35
CA ALA A 340 -9.21 3.45 4.76
C ALA A 340 -7.93 4.13 5.30
N LYS A 341 -6.75 3.58 4.99
CA LYS A 341 -5.46 4.16 5.39
C LYS A 341 -5.20 5.51 4.76
N SER A 342 -5.50 5.65 3.49
CA SER A 342 -5.33 6.94 2.80
C SER A 342 -6.18 8.01 3.45
N VAL A 343 -7.46 7.73 3.71
CA VAL A 343 -8.34 8.66 4.41
C VAL A 343 -7.81 8.99 5.81
N LEU A 344 -7.40 7.99 6.59
CA LEU A 344 -6.89 8.20 7.95
C LEU A 344 -5.60 9.04 7.97
N PHE A 345 -4.62 8.74 7.10
CA PHE A 345 -3.40 9.54 7.04
C PHE A 345 -3.68 10.97 6.56
N LEU A 346 -4.53 11.16 5.55
CA LEU A 346 -4.91 12.48 5.07
C LEU A 346 -5.64 13.28 6.16
N THR A 347 -6.60 12.66 6.86
CA THR A 347 -7.29 13.29 7.99
C THR A 347 -6.33 13.58 9.14
N SER A 348 -5.36 12.69 9.42
CA SER A 348 -4.32 12.93 10.42
C SER A 348 -3.48 14.18 10.11
N GLY A 349 -3.27 14.47 8.83
CA GLY A 349 -2.60 15.69 8.38
C GLY A 349 -3.42 16.94 8.67
N GLU A 350 -4.72 16.90 8.43
CA GLU A 350 -5.63 18.02 8.75
C GLU A 350 -5.76 18.22 10.27
N ILE A 351 -5.82 17.13 11.05
CA ILE A 351 -5.80 17.21 12.52
C ILE A 351 -4.48 17.86 12.99
N MET A 352 -3.34 17.41 12.49
CA MET A 352 -2.04 17.98 12.85
C MET A 352 -1.90 19.45 12.44
N ALA A 353 -2.46 19.86 11.30
CA ALA A 353 -2.48 21.26 10.87
C ALA A 353 -3.35 22.12 11.81
N ALA A 354 -4.42 21.54 12.33
CA ALA A 354 -5.39 22.21 13.17
C ALA A 354 -5.00 22.26 14.66
N GLU A 355 -4.41 21.19 15.20
CA GLU A 355 -4.07 21.04 16.62
C GLU A 355 -2.58 21.27 16.91
N GLY A 356 -1.74 21.37 15.85
CA GLY A 356 -0.29 21.63 16.00
C GLY A 356 0.55 20.45 16.50
N THR A 357 -0.06 19.30 16.76
CA THR A 357 0.61 18.12 17.33
C THR A 357 0.14 16.81 16.70
N SER A 358 1.03 15.80 16.70
CA SER A 358 0.69 14.40 16.38
C SER A 358 0.56 13.53 17.64
N ARG A 359 0.71 14.09 18.83
CA ARG A 359 0.60 13.37 20.10
C ARG A 359 -0.85 13.08 20.42
N ILE A 360 -1.13 11.84 20.86
CA ILE A 360 -2.48 11.39 21.24
C ILE A 360 -2.99 12.20 22.45
N ASP A 361 -2.12 12.45 23.45
CA ASP A 361 -2.45 13.22 24.64
C ASP A 361 -2.63 14.74 24.39
N GLY A 362 -2.20 15.22 23.23
CA GLY A 362 -2.39 16.62 22.81
C GLY A 362 -3.68 16.86 22.01
N VAL A 363 -4.46 15.81 21.72
CA VAL A 363 -5.72 15.90 20.95
C VAL A 363 -6.84 15.30 21.80
N HIS A 364 -7.89 16.08 22.05
CA HIS A 364 -9.05 15.65 22.84
C HIS A 364 -10.36 16.27 22.33
N ALA A 365 -11.48 15.64 22.65
CA ALA A 365 -12.81 16.10 22.29
C ALA A 365 -13.00 16.44 20.79
N LEU A 366 -12.30 15.68 19.89
CA LEU A 366 -12.24 16.01 18.47
C LEU A 366 -13.63 15.97 17.83
N LEU A 367 -14.52 15.06 18.26
CA LEU A 367 -15.90 14.99 17.77
C LEU A 367 -16.72 16.24 18.14
N ALA A 368 -16.49 16.82 19.31
CA ALA A 368 -17.21 18.02 19.75
C ALA A 368 -16.62 19.29 19.16
N ARG A 369 -15.26 19.40 19.09
CA ARG A 369 -14.56 20.60 18.62
C ARG A 369 -14.49 20.70 17.11
N ARG A 370 -14.38 19.57 16.40
CA ARG A 370 -14.23 19.46 14.94
C ARG A 370 -15.01 18.28 14.39
N PRO A 371 -16.37 18.33 14.37
CA PRO A 371 -17.22 17.17 14.10
C PRO A 371 -16.88 16.48 12.77
N THR A 372 -16.58 17.23 11.72
CA THR A 372 -16.22 16.65 10.42
C THR A 372 -14.93 15.83 10.48
N LEU A 373 -13.84 16.40 11.05
CA LEU A 373 -12.55 15.69 11.14
C LEU A 373 -12.63 14.53 12.14
N GLY A 374 -13.28 14.74 13.27
CA GLY A 374 -13.51 13.70 14.28
C GLY A 374 -14.36 12.56 13.73
N GLY A 375 -15.43 12.89 13.01
CA GLY A 375 -16.32 11.91 12.37
C GLY A 375 -15.60 11.08 11.30
N VAL A 376 -14.85 11.73 10.39
CA VAL A 376 -14.08 11.04 9.34
C VAL A 376 -12.97 10.18 9.96
N PHE A 377 -12.24 10.69 10.96
CA PHE A 377 -11.18 9.93 11.63
C PHE A 377 -11.74 8.73 12.39
N GLY A 378 -12.81 8.94 13.18
CA GLY A 378 -13.48 7.87 13.93
C GLY A 378 -14.05 6.79 13.00
N THR A 379 -14.78 7.18 11.95
CA THR A 379 -15.32 6.24 10.96
C THR A 379 -14.21 5.51 10.21
N GLY A 380 -13.11 6.20 9.89
CA GLY A 380 -11.93 5.58 9.29
C GLY A 380 -11.28 4.54 10.21
N LEU A 381 -11.23 4.77 11.53
CA LEU A 381 -10.76 3.77 12.49
C LEU A 381 -11.72 2.58 12.60
N VAL A 382 -13.05 2.82 12.57
CA VAL A 382 -14.06 1.73 12.52
C VAL A 382 -13.84 0.87 11.28
N ALA A 383 -13.61 1.50 10.10
CA ALA A 383 -13.31 0.78 8.88
C ALA A 383 -12.02 -0.04 9.01
N LEU A 384 -10.97 0.56 9.59
CA LEU A 384 -9.65 -0.05 9.73
C LEU A 384 -9.65 -1.20 10.75
N LEU A 385 -10.48 -1.14 11.78
CA LEU A 385 -10.66 -2.21 12.78
C LEU A 385 -11.51 -3.38 12.27
N GLY A 386 -11.75 -3.49 10.97
CA GLY A 386 -12.50 -4.58 10.38
C GLY A 386 -13.94 -4.67 10.85
N LEU A 387 -14.64 -3.55 11.07
CA LEU A 387 -16.04 -3.55 11.48
C LEU A 387 -16.98 -3.35 10.27
N PRO A 388 -18.18 -3.99 10.27
CA PRO A 388 -19.17 -3.75 9.23
C PRO A 388 -19.61 -2.27 9.18
N PRO A 389 -19.94 -1.73 8.02
CA PRO A 389 -20.14 -2.37 6.70
C PRO A 389 -18.89 -2.35 5.77
N PHE A 390 -17.71 -2.08 6.30
CA PHE A 390 -16.52 -1.84 5.52
C PHE A 390 -15.90 -3.13 4.93
N SER A 391 -15.20 -2.98 3.80
CA SER A 391 -14.61 -4.09 3.03
C SER A 391 -13.56 -4.91 3.78
N LEU A 392 -12.90 -4.30 4.78
CA LEU A 392 -11.94 -5.03 5.62
C LEU A 392 -12.62 -6.14 6.41
N PHE A 393 -13.81 -5.90 6.99
CA PHE A 393 -14.59 -6.95 7.66
C PHE A 393 -14.84 -8.16 6.74
N SER A 394 -15.36 -7.90 5.54
CA SER A 394 -15.67 -8.97 4.58
C SER A 394 -14.42 -9.73 4.14
N SER A 395 -13.31 -9.02 3.92
CA SER A 395 -12.05 -9.63 3.49
C SER A 395 -11.40 -10.46 4.59
N GLU A 396 -11.40 -9.99 5.84
CA GLU A 396 -10.87 -10.72 7.00
C GLU A 396 -11.66 -12.00 7.27
N LEU A 397 -12.98 -11.92 7.18
CA LEU A 397 -13.85 -13.09 7.32
C LEU A 397 -13.59 -14.14 6.23
N LEU A 398 -13.41 -13.69 4.97
CA LEU A 398 -13.12 -14.59 3.84
C LEU A 398 -11.71 -15.19 3.94
N MET A 399 -10.70 -14.41 4.38
CA MET A 399 -9.34 -14.92 4.64
C MET A 399 -9.37 -15.99 5.73
N ALA A 400 -9.99 -15.69 6.88
CA ALA A 400 -10.12 -16.65 7.98
C ALA A 400 -10.82 -17.94 7.51
N ARG A 401 -11.95 -17.83 6.78
CA ARG A 401 -12.62 -18.99 6.19
C ARG A 401 -11.69 -19.83 5.32
N ALA A 402 -10.91 -19.19 4.46
CA ALA A 402 -9.96 -19.87 3.58
C ALA A 402 -8.84 -20.56 4.36
N GLU A 403 -8.34 -19.91 5.41
CA GLU A 403 -7.31 -20.47 6.31
C GLU A 403 -7.80 -21.75 7.02
N PHE A 404 -9.06 -21.76 7.51
CA PHE A 404 -9.66 -22.96 8.07
C PHE A 404 -9.78 -24.08 7.03
N GLN A 405 -10.12 -23.78 5.76
CA GLN A 405 -10.25 -24.76 4.69
C GLN A 405 -8.94 -25.50 4.38
N VAL A 406 -7.79 -24.83 4.58
CA VAL A 406 -6.47 -25.41 4.26
C VAL A 406 -5.70 -25.91 5.49
N GLY A 407 -6.36 -26.00 6.65
CA GLY A 407 -5.73 -26.49 7.89
C GLY A 407 -4.90 -25.44 8.64
N LEU A 408 -5.02 -24.17 8.28
CA LEU A 408 -4.36 -23.05 8.98
C LEU A 408 -5.27 -22.40 10.05
N GLY A 409 -6.35 -23.07 10.49
CA GLY A 409 -7.27 -22.54 11.48
C GLY A 409 -6.60 -22.12 12.79
N TRP A 410 -5.53 -22.81 13.21
CA TRP A 410 -4.73 -22.42 14.37
C TRP A 410 -4.04 -21.05 14.18
N ALA A 411 -3.57 -20.77 12.96
CA ALA A 411 -2.93 -19.48 12.65
C ALA A 411 -3.99 -18.35 12.57
N ALA A 412 -5.18 -18.64 12.02
CA ALA A 412 -6.33 -17.74 12.04
C ALA A 412 -6.72 -17.37 13.48
N VAL A 413 -6.78 -18.34 14.39
CA VAL A 413 -7.08 -18.09 15.82
C VAL A 413 -5.98 -17.24 16.48
N ALA A 414 -4.71 -17.54 16.20
CA ALA A 414 -3.59 -16.73 16.71
C ALA A 414 -3.63 -15.30 16.18
N ALA A 415 -3.96 -15.11 14.88
CA ALA A 415 -4.15 -13.79 14.29
C ALA A 415 -5.32 -13.03 14.94
N LEU A 416 -6.46 -13.69 15.14
CA LEU A 416 -7.63 -13.10 15.81
C LEU A 416 -7.29 -12.66 17.25
N ALA A 417 -6.51 -13.45 17.99
CA ALA A 417 -6.05 -13.07 19.33
C ALA A 417 -5.19 -11.80 19.31
N ALA A 418 -4.28 -11.69 18.33
CA ALA A 418 -3.49 -10.46 18.15
C ALA A 418 -4.37 -9.26 17.76
N MET A 419 -5.36 -9.45 16.86
CA MET A 419 -6.31 -8.41 16.45
C MET A 419 -7.15 -7.90 17.63
N VAL A 420 -7.56 -8.77 18.57
CA VAL A 420 -8.28 -8.35 19.80
C VAL A 420 -7.40 -7.41 20.64
N VAL A 421 -6.11 -7.73 20.81
CA VAL A 421 -5.17 -6.85 21.54
C VAL A 421 -5.04 -5.50 20.83
N ILE A 422 -4.88 -5.50 19.51
CA ILE A 422 -4.78 -4.30 18.68
C ILE A 422 -6.06 -3.47 18.76
N PHE A 423 -7.23 -4.12 18.67
CA PHE A 423 -8.53 -3.47 18.81
C PHE A 423 -8.63 -2.70 20.13
N VAL A 424 -8.31 -3.35 21.25
CA VAL A 424 -8.35 -2.71 22.58
C VAL A 424 -7.39 -1.51 22.64
N ALA A 425 -6.18 -1.65 22.10
CA ALA A 425 -5.19 -0.57 22.08
C ALA A 425 -5.68 0.63 21.25
N VAL A 426 -6.13 0.38 20.02
CA VAL A 426 -6.57 1.44 19.10
C VAL A 426 -7.84 2.13 19.59
N VAL A 427 -8.81 1.38 20.10
CA VAL A 427 -10.04 1.96 20.70
C VAL A 427 -9.71 2.81 21.93
N GLY A 428 -8.77 2.37 22.77
CA GLY A 428 -8.29 3.14 23.91
C GLY A 428 -7.71 4.51 23.49
N HIS A 429 -6.83 4.53 22.50
CA HIS A 429 -6.24 5.75 21.94
C HIS A 429 -7.28 6.62 21.22
N ALA A 430 -8.16 6.01 20.42
CA ALA A 430 -9.23 6.69 19.70
C ALA A 430 -10.21 7.38 20.66
N ARG A 431 -10.62 6.68 21.74
CA ARG A 431 -11.49 7.24 22.76
C ARG A 431 -10.90 8.51 23.37
N HIS A 432 -9.61 8.50 23.67
CA HIS A 432 -8.92 9.65 24.24
C HIS A 432 -8.93 10.87 23.31
N MET A 433 -8.70 10.65 22.03
CA MET A 433 -8.67 11.71 21.02
C MET A 433 -10.08 12.23 20.64
N LEU A 434 -11.04 11.32 20.47
CA LEU A 434 -12.34 11.64 19.91
C LEU A 434 -13.33 12.16 20.93
N LEU A 435 -13.32 11.61 22.14
CA LEU A 435 -14.27 11.90 23.20
C LEU A 435 -13.69 12.89 24.23
N GLY A 436 -14.59 13.42 25.06
CA GLY A 436 -14.29 14.38 26.12
C GLY A 436 -15.18 15.62 26.02
N ALA A 437 -15.22 16.39 27.09
CA ALA A 437 -15.93 17.68 27.09
C ALA A 437 -15.07 18.72 26.34
N PRO A 438 -15.64 19.50 25.42
CA PRO A 438 -14.94 20.66 24.89
C PRO A 438 -14.68 21.63 26.02
N GLY A 439 -13.45 22.17 26.10
CA GLY A 439 -13.19 23.33 26.94
C GLY A 439 -14.05 24.53 26.50
N PRO A 440 -14.04 25.64 27.23
CA PRO A 440 -14.88 26.81 26.92
C PRO A 440 -14.60 27.45 25.55
N THR A 441 -13.71 26.92 24.77
CA THR A 441 -13.27 27.43 23.47
C THR A 441 -13.82 26.59 22.31
N GLU A 442 -14.79 27.16 21.61
CA GLU A 442 -15.03 27.16 20.19
C GLU A 442 -15.15 25.83 19.43
N VAL A 443 -16.36 25.57 18.95
CA VAL A 443 -16.57 24.76 17.73
C VAL A 443 -15.87 25.49 16.59
N LEU A 444 -14.77 24.93 16.12
CA LEU A 444 -13.96 25.54 15.07
C LEU A 444 -14.59 25.26 13.69
N ALA A 445 -14.42 26.20 12.76
CA ALA A 445 -14.97 26.08 11.42
C ALA A 445 -14.61 24.74 10.76
N PRO A 446 -15.56 24.08 10.09
CA PRO A 446 -15.29 22.83 9.39
C PRO A 446 -14.28 23.05 8.25
N PRO A 447 -13.54 22.01 7.85
CA PRO A 447 -12.69 22.09 6.68
C PRO A 447 -13.56 22.42 5.44
N PRO A 448 -13.01 23.14 4.44
CA PRO A 448 -13.76 23.41 3.21
C PRO A 448 -14.30 22.13 2.57
N ALA A 449 -15.47 22.20 1.95
CA ALA A 449 -16.14 21.04 1.36
C ALA A 449 -15.24 20.25 0.39
N TRP A 450 -14.41 20.95 -0.42
CA TRP A 450 -13.48 20.31 -1.35
C TRP A 450 -12.36 19.50 -0.65
N VAL A 451 -12.14 19.66 0.65
CA VAL A 451 -11.23 18.87 1.50
C VAL A 451 -11.98 17.71 2.14
N ALA A 452 -13.19 17.97 2.65
CA ALA A 452 -13.98 16.92 3.32
C ALA A 452 -14.54 15.89 2.32
N ALA A 453 -14.99 16.35 1.14
CA ALA A 453 -15.65 15.50 0.16
C ALA A 453 -14.81 14.28 -0.29
N PRO A 454 -13.51 14.40 -0.68
CA PRO A 454 -12.72 13.23 -1.07
C PRO A 454 -12.46 12.28 0.10
N LEU A 455 -12.35 12.77 1.33
CA LEU A 455 -12.19 11.93 2.51
C LEU A 455 -13.45 11.09 2.77
N VAL A 456 -14.62 11.74 2.72
CA VAL A 456 -15.92 11.05 2.86
C VAL A 456 -16.13 10.09 1.70
N ALA A 457 -15.84 10.49 0.45
CA ALA A 457 -15.96 9.63 -0.73
C ALA A 457 -15.10 8.36 -0.60
N GLY A 458 -13.88 8.47 -0.08
CA GLY A 458 -13.01 7.32 0.18
C GLY A 458 -13.60 6.33 1.19
N LEU A 459 -14.19 6.83 2.29
CA LEU A 459 -14.88 5.97 3.28
C LEU A 459 -16.16 5.35 2.72
N VAL A 460 -16.95 6.13 1.99
CA VAL A 460 -18.17 5.63 1.33
C VAL A 460 -17.80 4.54 0.32
N ALA A 461 -16.76 4.74 -0.48
CA ALA A 461 -16.26 3.72 -1.40
C ALA A 461 -15.85 2.44 -0.65
N CYS A 462 -15.11 2.58 0.47
CA CYS A 462 -14.71 1.44 1.30
C CYS A 462 -15.92 0.68 1.87
N GLY A 463 -16.97 1.39 2.31
CA GLY A 463 -18.22 0.79 2.80
C GLY A 463 -19.02 0.14 1.67
N LEU A 464 -19.18 0.82 0.52
CA LEU A 464 -19.90 0.27 -0.63
C LEU A 464 -19.23 -1.02 -1.15
N ILE A 465 -17.90 -1.05 -1.22
CA ILE A 465 -17.16 -2.26 -1.62
C ILE A 465 -17.35 -3.38 -0.60
N GLY A 466 -17.50 -3.07 0.70
CA GLY A 466 -17.76 -4.06 1.73
C GLY A 466 -19.11 -4.74 1.60
N VAL A 467 -20.16 -3.98 1.22
CA VAL A 467 -21.53 -4.49 1.04
C VAL A 467 -21.75 -5.03 -0.39
N PHE A 468 -21.22 -4.36 -1.39
CA PHE A 468 -21.46 -4.61 -2.81
C PHE A 468 -20.17 -4.99 -3.56
N ALA A 469 -19.43 -6.01 -3.07
CA ALA A 469 -18.21 -6.47 -3.73
C ALA A 469 -18.45 -7.17 -5.08
N TRP A 470 -19.70 -7.54 -5.42
CA TRP A 470 -20.04 -8.29 -6.61
C TRP A 470 -19.57 -7.66 -7.95
N PRO A 471 -19.52 -6.33 -8.14
CA PRO A 471 -19.01 -5.77 -9.39
C PRO A 471 -17.51 -6.03 -9.61
N LEU A 472 -16.77 -6.25 -8.52
CA LEU A 472 -15.35 -6.55 -8.54
C LEU A 472 -15.07 -8.06 -8.61
N SER A 473 -16.09 -8.92 -8.39
CA SER A 473 -15.90 -10.37 -8.26
C SER A 473 -15.18 -10.98 -9.47
N GLY A 474 -15.56 -10.60 -10.68
CA GLY A 474 -14.91 -11.10 -11.91
C GLY A 474 -13.43 -10.75 -11.98
N LEU A 475 -13.05 -9.52 -11.59
CA LEU A 475 -11.65 -9.08 -11.55
C LEU A 475 -10.89 -9.78 -10.42
N LEU A 476 -11.47 -9.87 -9.22
CA LEU A 476 -10.86 -10.51 -8.07
C LEU A 476 -10.62 -12.00 -8.31
N HIS A 477 -11.59 -12.71 -8.87
CA HIS A 477 -11.43 -14.12 -9.25
C HIS A 477 -10.38 -14.32 -10.34
N ALA A 478 -10.44 -13.54 -11.43
CA ALA A 478 -9.43 -13.62 -12.48
C ALA A 478 -8.02 -13.30 -11.96
N ALA A 479 -7.87 -12.31 -11.08
CA ALA A 479 -6.60 -11.96 -10.46
C ALA A 479 -6.11 -13.04 -9.47
N ALA A 480 -7.03 -13.68 -8.73
CA ALA A 480 -6.69 -14.78 -7.83
C ALA A 480 -6.13 -15.98 -8.59
N HIS A 481 -6.70 -16.32 -9.74
CA HIS A 481 -6.22 -17.42 -10.58
C HIS A 481 -4.85 -17.16 -11.22
N VAL A 482 -4.36 -15.92 -11.25
CA VAL A 482 -2.97 -15.63 -11.67
C VAL A 482 -1.96 -16.13 -10.63
N VAL A 483 -2.34 -16.13 -9.35
CA VAL A 483 -1.46 -16.48 -8.21
C VAL A 483 -1.69 -17.91 -7.73
N ALA A 484 -2.94 -18.36 -7.76
CA ALA A 484 -3.39 -19.70 -7.33
C ALA A 484 -4.28 -20.28 -8.42
N PRO A 485 -3.68 -20.87 -9.49
CA PRO A 485 -4.39 -21.41 -10.65
C PRO A 485 -5.22 -22.66 -10.34
#